data_795dc42bb8673ad52e6934508d00d2ec
#
_entry.id   795dc42bb8673ad52e6934508d00d2ec
#
_cell.length_a   1.000
_cell.length_b   1.000
_cell.length_c   1.000
_cell.angle_alpha   90.00
_cell.angle_beta   90.00
_cell.angle_gamma   90.00
#
_symmetry.space_group_name_H-M   'P 1'
#
loop_
_entity.id
_entity.type
_entity.pdbx_description
1 polymer ?
#
loop_
_entity_poly.entity_id
_entity_poly.type
_entity_poly.pdbx_seq_one_letter_code
_entity_poly.pdbx_strand_id
1 'polypeptide(L)'
;MTLLHQATCIAINGRALMIEGPPGSGKSRLALALIDRGAVLVGDDGVSLEERSGRLYASPAPATSGLLEVRNLGLLTFPTISNTRLALVLRLDPEAPRFIDAAEQIDLHRVILPLVRMWPDPDPLKAELALKRYGV
;
A
#
# COMPACT_ATOMS: atom_id res chain seq x y z
N MET A 1 -6.65 12.81 14.66
CA MET A 1 -5.25 12.53 15.03
C MET A 1 -4.54 11.86 13.87
N THR A 2 -3.35 12.31 13.59
CA THR A 2 -2.54 11.76 12.51
C THR A 2 -1.50 10.82 13.10
N LEU A 3 -1.42 9.60 12.55
CA LEU A 3 -0.49 8.57 13.00
C LEU A 3 0.49 8.24 11.87
N LEU A 4 1.77 8.12 12.20
CA LEU A 4 2.77 7.63 11.26
C LEU A 4 2.75 6.11 11.27
N HIS A 5 2.70 5.50 10.10
CA HIS A 5 2.69 4.06 9.94
C HIS A 5 3.77 3.64 8.95
N GLN A 6 4.58 2.66 9.34
CA GLN A 6 5.67 2.18 8.48
C GLN A 6 5.12 1.21 7.45
N ALA A 7 4.97 1.68 6.22
CA ALA A 7 4.45 0.88 5.12
C ALA A 7 4.74 1.58 3.79
N THR A 8 4.64 0.81 2.72
CA THR A 8 4.65 1.31 1.35
C THR A 8 3.21 1.46 0.90
N CYS A 9 2.86 2.57 0.27
CA CYS A 9 1.48 2.83 -0.11
C CYS A 9 1.40 3.56 -1.44
N ILE A 10 0.49 3.11 -2.29
CA ILE A 10 0.18 3.75 -3.57
C ILE A 10 -1.34 3.94 -3.68
N ALA A 11 -1.76 4.80 -4.59
CA ALA A 11 -3.17 5.02 -4.87
C ALA A 11 -3.49 4.67 -6.32
N ILE A 12 -4.60 3.97 -6.50
CA ILE A 12 -5.13 3.61 -7.81
C ILE A 12 -6.53 4.18 -7.90
N ASN A 13 -6.76 5.09 -8.84
CA ASN A 13 -8.07 5.73 -9.04
C ASN A 13 -8.65 6.29 -7.73
N GLY A 14 -7.80 6.96 -6.94
CA GLY A 14 -8.23 7.62 -5.71
C GLY A 14 -8.42 6.70 -4.51
N ARG A 15 -8.06 5.42 -4.60
CA ARG A 15 -8.09 4.50 -3.47
C ARG A 15 -6.68 4.03 -3.13
N ALA A 16 -6.32 4.09 -1.85
CA ALA A 16 -5.00 3.72 -1.41
C ALA A 16 -4.90 2.22 -1.12
N LEU A 17 -3.79 1.65 -1.54
CA LEU A 17 -3.39 0.28 -1.27
C LEU A 17 -2.13 0.32 -0.42
N MET A 18 -2.19 -0.24 0.78
CA MET A 18 -1.04 -0.33 1.68
C MET A 18 -0.36 -1.67 1.47
N ILE A 19 0.95 -1.64 1.26
CA ILE A 19 1.76 -2.83 1.02
C ILE A 19 2.64 -3.07 2.23
N GLU A 20 2.47 -4.22 2.87
CA GLU A 20 3.26 -4.67 4.01
C GLU A 20 4.07 -5.90 3.65
N GLY A 21 5.07 -6.19 4.44
CA GLY A 21 5.87 -7.40 4.29
C GLY A 21 7.25 -7.22 4.90
N PRO A 22 7.98 -8.32 5.08
CA PRO A 22 9.35 -8.25 5.60
C PRO A 22 10.29 -7.56 4.63
N PRO A 23 11.46 -7.09 5.09
CA PRO A 23 12.48 -6.55 4.21
C PRO A 23 12.82 -7.55 3.10
N GLY A 24 12.96 -7.05 1.88
CA GLY A 24 13.27 -7.90 0.73
C GLY A 24 12.08 -8.61 0.11
N SER A 25 10.86 -8.36 0.59
CA SER A 25 9.66 -8.99 0.02
C SER A 25 9.17 -8.34 -1.28
N GLY A 26 9.74 -7.20 -1.68
CA GLY A 26 9.39 -6.55 -2.93
C GLY A 26 8.38 -5.42 -2.82
N LYS A 27 8.21 -4.82 -1.65
CA LYS A 27 7.23 -3.74 -1.43
C LYS A 27 7.47 -2.54 -2.35
N SER A 28 8.67 -1.97 -2.31
CA SER A 28 9.01 -0.79 -3.12
C SER A 28 9.02 -1.12 -4.61
N ARG A 29 9.46 -2.33 -4.96
CA ARG A 29 9.44 -2.81 -6.34
C ARG A 29 8.01 -2.90 -6.88
N LEU A 30 7.09 -3.43 -6.07
CA LEU A 30 5.68 -3.48 -6.45
C LEU A 30 5.10 -2.08 -6.61
N ALA A 31 5.42 -1.18 -5.68
CA ALA A 31 4.97 0.21 -5.78
C ALA A 31 5.44 0.86 -7.07
N LEU A 32 6.72 0.69 -7.41
CA LEU A 32 7.29 1.23 -8.65
C LEU A 32 6.57 0.69 -9.89
N ALA A 33 6.33 -0.62 -9.91
CA ALA A 33 5.62 -1.25 -11.03
C ALA A 33 4.18 -0.73 -11.17
N LEU A 34 3.51 -0.50 -10.04
CA LEU A 34 2.15 0.07 -10.06
C LEU A 34 2.15 1.53 -10.50
N ILE A 35 3.16 2.31 -10.10
CA ILE A 35 3.32 3.70 -10.56
C ILE A 35 3.50 3.72 -12.07
N ASP A 36 4.30 2.81 -12.62
CA ASP A 36 4.48 2.69 -14.08
C ASP A 36 3.16 2.40 -14.79
N ARG A 37 2.22 1.77 -14.11
CA ARG A 37 0.89 1.43 -14.64
C ARG A 37 -0.17 2.51 -14.36
N GLY A 38 0.23 3.64 -13.80
CA GLY A 38 -0.67 4.77 -13.57
C GLY A 38 -1.05 5.05 -12.13
N ALA A 39 -0.54 4.27 -11.18
CA ALA A 39 -0.77 4.56 -9.76
C ALA A 39 0.04 5.79 -9.33
N VAL A 40 -0.35 6.38 -8.22
CA VAL A 40 0.34 7.55 -7.64
C VAL A 40 0.92 7.16 -6.29
N LEU A 41 2.14 7.56 -6.02
CA LEU A 41 2.80 7.28 -4.75
C LEU A 41 2.09 8.00 -3.60
N VAL A 42 1.82 7.29 -2.51
CA VAL A 42 1.44 7.91 -1.24
C VAL A 42 2.68 7.97 -0.34
N GLY A 43 3.37 6.86 -0.17
CA GLY A 43 4.62 6.86 0.60
C GLY A 43 5.37 5.55 0.49
N ASP A 44 6.68 5.63 0.73
CA ASP A 44 7.56 4.47 0.84
C ASP A 44 8.24 4.56 2.21
N ASP A 45 8.32 3.42 2.94
CA ASP A 45 8.82 3.36 4.30
C ASP A 45 8.00 4.16 5.33
N GLY A 46 6.97 4.87 4.92
CA GLY A 46 6.13 5.57 5.87
C GLY A 46 5.01 6.33 5.21
N VAL A 47 3.88 6.32 5.87
CA VAL A 47 2.70 7.08 5.50
C VAL A 47 2.09 7.70 6.74
N SER A 48 1.36 8.77 6.55
CA SER A 48 0.58 9.42 7.58
C SER A 48 -0.86 8.94 7.44
N LEU A 49 -1.43 8.42 8.52
CA LEU A 49 -2.81 7.92 8.54
C LEU A 49 -3.67 8.80 9.45
N GLU A 50 -4.86 9.13 8.97
CA GLU A 50 -5.84 9.89 9.76
C GLU A 50 -7.19 9.18 9.71
N GLU A 51 -7.79 8.93 10.88
CA GLU A 51 -9.12 8.36 10.98
C GLU A 51 -10.16 9.48 10.90
N ARG A 52 -11.15 9.32 10.03
CA ARG A 52 -12.30 10.22 9.94
C ARG A 52 -13.54 9.40 9.61
N SER A 53 -14.54 9.50 10.48
CA SER A 53 -15.85 8.86 10.28
C SER A 53 -15.72 7.34 10.04
N GLY A 54 -14.83 6.68 10.78
CA GLY A 54 -14.64 5.22 10.68
C GLY A 54 -13.82 4.77 9.48
N ARG A 55 -13.14 5.68 8.80
CA ARG A 55 -12.29 5.38 7.65
C ARG A 55 -10.89 5.92 7.88
N LEU A 56 -9.90 5.28 7.27
CA LEU A 56 -8.52 5.77 7.29
C LEU A 56 -8.19 6.45 5.97
N TYR A 57 -7.53 7.59 6.08
CA TYR A 57 -7.02 8.34 4.93
C TYR A 57 -5.52 8.41 5.01
N ALA A 58 -4.85 8.07 3.91
CA ALA A 58 -3.41 8.03 3.82
C ALA A 58 -2.88 9.27 3.10
N SER A 59 -1.78 9.79 3.62
CA SER A 59 -1.05 10.93 3.05
C SER A 59 0.45 10.66 3.16
N PRO A 60 1.30 11.37 2.40
CA PRO A 60 2.74 11.23 2.55
C PRO A 60 3.19 11.58 3.97
N ALA A 61 4.15 10.81 4.48
CA ALA A 61 4.85 11.18 5.71
C ALA A 61 5.75 12.39 5.38
N PRO A 62 5.71 13.48 6.17
CA PRO A 62 6.42 14.71 5.80
C PRO A 62 7.92 14.54 5.55
N ALA A 63 8.59 13.72 6.37
CA ALA A 63 10.04 13.55 6.28
C ALA A 63 10.51 12.82 5.03
N THR A 64 9.65 11.98 4.41
CA THR A 64 10.01 11.13 3.28
C THR A 64 9.10 11.34 2.07
N SER A 65 8.37 12.46 2.04
CA SER A 65 7.39 12.72 0.98
C SER A 65 8.02 12.67 -0.41
N GLY A 66 7.42 11.85 -1.28
CA GLY A 66 7.81 11.73 -2.67
C GLY A 66 9.03 10.85 -2.95
N LEU A 67 9.68 10.34 -1.92
CA LEU A 67 10.89 9.53 -2.08
C LEU A 67 10.55 8.05 -2.18
N LEU A 68 11.13 7.38 -3.18
CA LEU A 68 11.05 5.94 -3.36
C LEU A 68 12.44 5.40 -3.64
N GLU A 69 12.87 4.43 -2.84
CA GLU A 69 14.15 3.77 -3.08
C GLU A 69 14.02 2.79 -4.24
N VAL A 70 14.78 3.03 -5.30
CA VAL A 70 14.88 2.12 -6.44
C VAL A 70 16.28 1.49 -6.40
N ARG A 71 16.34 0.19 -6.15
CA ARG A 71 17.62 -0.52 -6.03
C ARG A 71 18.45 -0.34 -7.29
N ASN A 72 19.75 -0.15 -7.10
CA ASN A 72 20.75 0.15 -8.13
C ASN A 72 20.69 1.60 -8.67
N LEU A 73 19.64 2.35 -8.37
CA LEU A 73 19.52 3.73 -8.84
C LEU A 73 19.59 4.76 -7.71
N GLY A 74 18.98 4.45 -6.55
CA GLY A 74 18.97 5.34 -5.40
C GLY A 74 17.58 5.83 -5.05
N LEU A 75 17.53 6.96 -4.34
CA LEU A 75 16.27 7.59 -3.97
C LEU A 75 15.79 8.47 -5.12
N LEU A 76 14.66 8.12 -5.68
CA LEU A 76 14.05 8.89 -6.75
C LEU A 76 12.80 9.61 -6.22
N THR A 77 12.48 10.73 -6.84
CA THR A 77 11.33 11.55 -6.45
C THR A 77 10.17 11.32 -7.42
N PHE A 78 8.99 11.08 -6.86
CA PHE A 78 7.76 10.88 -7.62
C PHE A 78 6.68 11.84 -7.13
N PRO A 79 5.74 12.24 -7.99
CA PRO A 79 4.54 12.95 -7.53
C PRO A 79 3.78 12.13 -6.51
N THR A 80 3.16 12.79 -5.55
CA THR A 80 2.39 12.13 -4.50
C THR A 80 0.94 12.59 -4.51
N ILE A 81 0.10 11.83 -3.82
CA ILE A 81 -1.28 12.19 -3.55
C ILE A 81 -1.49 12.11 -2.04
N SER A 82 -2.29 13.04 -1.52
CA SER A 82 -2.63 13.09 -0.10
C SER A 82 -4.09 12.76 0.12
N ASN A 83 -4.42 12.45 1.36
CA ASN A 83 -5.82 12.38 1.82
C ASN A 83 -6.63 11.35 1.03
N THR A 84 -6.04 10.19 0.78
CA THR A 84 -6.63 9.12 -0.03
C THR A 84 -7.15 8.01 0.88
N ARG A 85 -8.41 7.61 0.70
CA ARG A 85 -8.99 6.56 1.53
C ARG A 85 -8.21 5.26 1.38
N LEU A 86 -7.80 4.69 2.51
CA LEU A 86 -7.16 3.38 2.54
C LEU A 86 -8.22 2.31 2.31
N ALA A 87 -8.07 1.55 1.23
CA ALA A 87 -9.08 0.62 0.75
C ALA A 87 -8.72 -0.85 0.94
N LEU A 88 -7.43 -1.17 0.99
CA LEU A 88 -6.96 -2.54 1.10
C LEU A 88 -5.57 -2.57 1.70
N VAL A 89 -5.31 -3.57 2.54
CA VAL A 89 -3.97 -3.92 3.00
C VAL A 89 -3.53 -5.17 2.26
N LEU A 90 -2.41 -5.07 1.58
CA LEU A 90 -1.77 -6.18 0.87
C LEU A 90 -0.54 -6.60 1.65
N ARG A 91 -0.50 -7.86 2.09
CA ARG A 91 0.64 -8.37 2.86
C ARG A 91 1.41 -9.38 2.03
N LEU A 92 2.68 -9.08 1.79
CA LEU A 92 3.58 -9.98 1.08
C LEU A 92 4.08 -11.04 2.07
N ASP A 93 3.78 -12.30 1.80
CA ASP A 93 3.94 -13.39 2.74
C ASP A 93 4.27 -14.67 1.97
N PRO A 94 5.44 -15.32 2.23
CA PRO A 94 5.78 -16.58 1.58
C PRO A 94 4.80 -17.70 1.86
N GLU A 95 4.05 -17.60 2.98
CA GLU A 95 3.07 -18.59 3.40
C GLU A 95 1.65 -18.27 2.90
N ALA A 96 1.50 -17.28 2.02
CA ALA A 96 0.19 -16.91 1.49
C ALA A 96 -0.47 -18.10 0.80
N PRO A 97 -1.80 -18.26 0.94
CA PRO A 97 -2.50 -19.36 0.29
C PRO A 97 -2.51 -19.21 -1.22
N ARG A 98 -2.65 -20.34 -1.91
CA ARG A 98 -2.67 -20.36 -3.36
C ARG A 98 -3.84 -19.58 -3.95
N PHE A 99 -4.99 -19.62 -3.27
CA PHE A 99 -6.17 -18.83 -3.64
C PHE A 99 -7.04 -18.61 -2.41
N ILE A 100 -7.92 -17.60 -2.50
CA ILE A 100 -8.82 -17.23 -1.42
C ILE A 100 -10.24 -17.05 -1.97
N ASP A 101 -11.23 -17.30 -1.10
CA ASP A 101 -12.63 -17.03 -1.42
C ASP A 101 -13.09 -15.67 -0.88
N ALA A 102 -12.43 -15.19 0.17
CA ALA A 102 -12.74 -13.92 0.82
C ALA A 102 -11.47 -13.32 1.38
N ALA A 103 -11.44 -11.99 1.49
CA ALA A 103 -10.35 -11.31 2.16
C ALA A 103 -10.41 -11.57 3.66
N GLU A 104 -9.25 -11.58 4.31
CA GLU A 104 -9.15 -11.52 5.75
C GLU A 104 -9.51 -10.10 6.20
N GLN A 105 -9.60 -9.89 7.50
CA GLN A 105 -9.82 -8.58 8.07
C GLN A 105 -8.68 -8.21 9.00
N ILE A 106 -8.32 -6.95 9.02
CA ILE A 106 -7.31 -6.41 9.92
C ILE A 106 -7.89 -5.17 10.61
N ASP A 107 -7.65 -5.06 11.91
CA ASP A 107 -7.95 -3.84 12.66
C ASP A 107 -6.72 -2.96 12.62
N LEU A 108 -6.83 -1.82 11.96
CA LEU A 108 -5.75 -0.86 11.87
C LEU A 108 -6.26 0.46 12.45
N HIS A 109 -5.71 0.84 13.61
CA HIS A 109 -6.10 2.07 14.30
C HIS A 109 -7.63 2.17 14.50
N ARG A 110 -8.25 1.04 14.92
CA ARG A 110 -9.69 0.92 15.19
C ARG A 110 -10.58 0.96 13.93
N VAL A 111 -9.98 0.82 12.77
CA VAL A 111 -10.73 0.70 11.50
C VAL A 111 -10.50 -0.70 10.95
N ILE A 112 -11.58 -1.40 10.64
CA ILE A 112 -11.50 -2.74 10.05
C ILE A 112 -11.35 -2.60 8.54
N LEU A 113 -10.30 -3.21 8.02
CA LEU A 113 -9.96 -3.17 6.61
C LEU A 113 -9.78 -4.58 6.04
N PRO A 114 -10.05 -4.78 4.75
CA PRO A 114 -9.72 -6.06 4.12
C PRO A 114 -8.21 -6.21 3.99
N LEU A 115 -7.76 -7.46 4.17
CA LEU A 115 -6.36 -7.86 4.03
C LEU A 115 -6.28 -9.01 3.04
N VAL A 116 -5.40 -8.89 2.06
CA VAL A 116 -5.08 -9.97 1.12
C VAL A 116 -3.59 -10.28 1.23
N ARG A 117 -3.26 -11.57 1.34
CA ARG A 117 -1.87 -12.05 1.35
C ARG A 117 -1.47 -12.49 -0.03
N MET A 118 -0.25 -12.17 -0.41
CA MET A 118 0.33 -12.59 -1.69
C MET A 118 1.77 -13.06 -1.48
N TRP A 119 2.23 -13.99 -2.30
CA TRP A 119 3.64 -14.37 -2.30
C TRP A 119 4.52 -13.16 -2.63
N PRO A 120 5.77 -13.12 -2.12
CA PRO A 120 6.70 -12.01 -2.42
C PRO A 120 6.88 -11.77 -3.92
N ASP A 121 7.22 -10.53 -4.26
CA ASP A 121 7.41 -10.07 -5.64
C ASP A 121 6.22 -10.38 -6.56
N PRO A 122 4.99 -9.97 -6.20
CA PRO A 122 3.84 -10.26 -7.04
C PRO A 122 3.85 -9.45 -8.33
N ASP A 123 3.19 -9.98 -9.35
CA ASP A 123 2.86 -9.22 -10.54
C ASP A 123 1.96 -8.04 -10.16
N PRO A 124 2.24 -6.81 -10.62
CA PRO A 124 1.41 -5.66 -10.27
C PRO A 124 -0.07 -5.81 -10.67
N LEU A 125 -0.36 -6.56 -11.71
CA LEU A 125 -1.75 -6.84 -12.09
C LEU A 125 -2.51 -7.53 -10.96
N LYS A 126 -1.86 -8.42 -10.21
CA LYS A 126 -2.51 -9.09 -9.08
C LYS A 126 -2.93 -8.09 -7.99
N ALA A 127 -2.10 -7.10 -7.72
CA ALA A 127 -2.42 -6.06 -6.74
C ALA A 127 -3.61 -5.22 -7.21
N GLU A 128 -3.65 -4.88 -8.48
CA GLU A 128 -4.76 -4.15 -9.07
C GLU A 128 -6.07 -4.95 -8.97
N LEU A 129 -6.01 -6.23 -9.28
CA LEU A 129 -7.17 -7.12 -9.20
C LEU A 129 -7.65 -7.31 -7.76
N ALA A 130 -6.71 -7.42 -6.82
CA ALA A 130 -7.05 -7.53 -5.40
C ALA A 130 -7.79 -6.29 -4.91
N LEU A 131 -7.32 -5.10 -5.26
CA LEU A 131 -7.98 -3.86 -4.89
C LEU A 131 -9.38 -3.78 -5.50
N LYS A 132 -9.53 -4.15 -6.76
CA LYS A 132 -10.81 -4.13 -7.45
C LYS A 132 -11.81 -5.09 -6.81
N ARG A 133 -11.36 -6.29 -6.43
CA ARG A 133 -12.26 -7.34 -5.92
C ARG A 133 -12.55 -7.19 -4.43
N TYR A 134 -11.58 -6.84 -3.62
CA TYR A 134 -11.68 -6.87 -2.16
C TYR A 134 -11.56 -5.50 -1.50
N GLY A 135 -11.12 -4.47 -2.20
CA GLY A 135 -11.00 -3.13 -1.65
C GLY A 135 -12.36 -2.52 -1.29
N VAL A 136 -12.35 -1.70 -0.25
CA VAL A 136 -13.56 -0.97 0.20
C VAL A 136 -13.70 0.40 -0.45
#